data_384a60c9d8b82fcaf1bf94d1b7e07ade
#
_entry.id   384a60c9d8b82fcaf1bf94d1b7e07ade
#
_cell.length_a   1.000
_cell.length_b   1.000
_cell.length_c   1.000
_cell.angle_alpha   90.00
_cell.angle_beta   90.00
_cell.angle_gamma   90.00
#
_symmetry.space_group_name_H-M   'P 1'
#
loop_
_entity.id
_entity.type
_entity.pdbx_description
1 polymer ?
#
loop_
_entity_poly.entity_id
_entity_poly.type
_entity_poly.pdbx_seq_one_letter_code
_entity_poly.pdbx_strand_id
1 'polypeptide(L)'
;VSHRRKFKRPIRPRVRHARARLPARPWSELVKSAPAGALDGFGGPLYPKWRVEAALVRDGILYFQDSATPYGPYPYPLEMRFGVRSVMKSVAAPLSLLRLAQVYGPWVLKLTVGSYVHGLDPTWDRVTFLDAANMASGFGGIGSLKTNPNDIYDGYLEGNYDAWYLAPSYALKIAQINANLRPYPWSPGTVVRYRDQDFFLLGAALDGFLKSMRGPAADIWQMLTTEVFAPIGILHAPAVRTREPDGRPGLVWFSAGYYPTLDDLAKIAMLYQALGEHAGEQILNRQLTADLLAGRNALQKNGDAAVDPAVAAEAAPDAEFYKMGFHFVPYVEKSTHRVVRFPTMEGSGDNLVTLYPNGLVSILIAKVAHVPPGEKTRSDAGPETARAVERLKPF
;
A
#
# COMPACT_ATOMS: atom_id res chain seq x y z
N VAL A 1 -31.58 -44.27 11.29
CA VAL A 1 -30.14 -44.51 11.09
C VAL A 1 -29.47 -43.14 10.91
N SER A 2 -28.85 -42.67 12.00
CA SER A 2 -28.22 -41.35 12.08
C SER A 2 -26.82 -41.43 11.48
N HIS A 3 -26.59 -40.80 10.32
CA HIS A 3 -25.25 -40.60 9.77
C HIS A 3 -24.61 -39.37 10.42
N ARG A 4 -23.94 -39.52 11.54
CA ARG A 4 -22.98 -38.54 12.05
C ARG A 4 -21.76 -38.50 11.10
N ARG A 5 -21.74 -37.59 10.14
CA ARG A 5 -20.50 -37.21 9.42
C ARG A 5 -19.54 -36.59 10.44
N LYS A 6 -18.52 -37.33 10.83
CA LYS A 6 -17.38 -36.79 11.57
C LYS A 6 -16.64 -35.81 10.67
N PHE A 7 -16.91 -34.54 10.84
CA PHE A 7 -16.04 -33.49 10.25
C PHE A 7 -14.67 -33.56 10.93
N LYS A 8 -13.75 -34.28 10.34
CA LYS A 8 -12.34 -34.14 10.70
C LYS A 8 -11.89 -32.74 10.20
N ARG A 9 -11.92 -31.73 11.07
CA ARG A 9 -11.30 -30.43 10.81
C ARG A 9 -9.82 -30.68 10.58
N PRO A 10 -9.22 -30.25 9.47
CA PRO A 10 -7.79 -30.33 9.28
C PRO A 10 -7.11 -29.36 10.23
N ILE A 11 -6.50 -29.83 11.29
CA ILE A 11 -5.67 -29.05 12.24
C ILE A 11 -4.40 -28.51 11.54
N ARG A 12 -4.07 -29.02 10.35
CA ARG A 12 -2.86 -28.71 9.60
C ARG A 12 -2.65 -27.26 9.13
N PRO A 13 -3.66 -26.47 8.67
CA PRO A 13 -3.42 -25.11 8.22
C PRO A 13 -2.96 -24.17 9.34
N ARG A 14 -3.53 -24.31 10.53
CA ARG A 14 -3.22 -23.46 11.69
C ARG A 14 -1.79 -23.66 12.20
N VAL A 15 -1.32 -24.89 12.22
CA VAL A 15 0.06 -25.23 12.63
C VAL A 15 1.09 -24.73 11.62
N ARG A 16 0.81 -24.81 10.31
CA ARG A 16 1.68 -24.26 9.28
C ARG A 16 1.76 -22.73 9.35
N HIS A 17 0.62 -22.07 9.54
CA HIS A 17 0.56 -20.61 9.65
C HIS A 17 1.32 -20.10 10.89
N ALA A 18 1.14 -20.72 12.04
CA ALA A 18 1.88 -20.39 13.26
C ALA A 18 3.41 -20.55 13.10
N ARG A 19 3.88 -21.57 12.37
CA ARG A 19 5.31 -21.78 12.08
C ARG A 19 5.89 -20.80 11.06
N ALA A 20 5.04 -20.21 10.23
CA ALA A 20 5.47 -19.22 9.22
C ALA A 20 5.49 -17.78 9.75
N ARG A 21 5.02 -17.53 10.97
CA ARG A 21 5.01 -16.19 11.57
C ARG A 21 6.40 -15.72 11.96
N LEU A 22 6.57 -14.41 11.95
CA LEU A 22 7.71 -13.76 12.60
C LEU A 22 7.67 -14.05 14.10
N PRO A 23 8.83 -14.11 14.76
CA PRO A 23 8.89 -14.02 16.21
C PRO A 23 8.17 -12.74 16.65
N ALA A 24 7.17 -12.88 17.52
CA ALA A 24 6.40 -11.74 18.00
C ALA A 24 6.54 -11.63 19.51
N ARG A 25 6.66 -10.39 20.02
CA ARG A 25 6.84 -10.07 21.44
C ARG A 25 5.93 -8.92 21.87
N PRO A 26 5.48 -8.90 23.12
CA PRO A 26 4.74 -7.77 23.65
C PRO A 26 5.56 -6.49 23.62
N TRP A 27 4.91 -5.35 23.42
CA TRP A 27 5.54 -4.03 23.44
C TRP A 27 6.37 -3.75 24.70
N SER A 28 5.93 -4.27 25.85
CA SER A 28 6.62 -4.13 27.13
C SER A 28 8.06 -4.70 27.12
N GLU A 29 8.34 -5.72 26.30
CA GLU A 29 9.69 -6.24 26.15
C GLU A 29 10.59 -5.27 25.37
N LEU A 30 10.06 -4.62 24.33
CA LEU A 30 10.80 -3.58 23.62
C LEU A 30 11.12 -2.40 24.55
N VAL A 31 10.13 -1.93 25.31
CA VAL A 31 10.31 -0.84 26.28
C VAL A 31 11.42 -1.13 27.30
N LYS A 32 11.46 -2.36 27.81
CA LYS A 32 12.52 -2.79 28.77
C LYS A 32 13.92 -2.81 28.14
N SER A 33 14.04 -3.05 26.84
CA SER A 33 15.31 -3.15 26.12
C SER A 33 15.74 -1.83 25.47
N ALA A 34 14.86 -0.84 25.38
CA ALA A 34 15.11 0.46 24.80
C ALA A 34 15.75 1.44 25.81
N PRO A 35 16.50 2.45 25.34
CA PRO A 35 16.89 3.57 26.20
C PRO A 35 15.65 4.24 26.83
N ALA A 36 15.79 4.73 28.06
CA ALA A 36 14.68 5.38 28.76
C ALA A 36 14.10 6.53 27.92
N GLY A 37 12.78 6.56 27.77
CA GLY A 37 12.06 7.56 26.98
C GLY A 37 12.23 7.47 25.46
N ALA A 38 13.00 6.52 24.93
CA ALA A 38 13.21 6.43 23.48
C ALA A 38 11.90 6.20 22.70
N LEU A 39 10.98 5.44 23.26
CA LEU A 39 9.69 5.10 22.63
C LEU A 39 8.55 6.04 23.02
N ASP A 40 8.83 7.12 23.77
CA ASP A 40 7.80 8.10 24.11
C ASP A 40 7.23 8.74 22.82
N GLY A 41 5.92 8.85 22.76
CA GLY A 41 5.22 9.35 21.56
C GLY A 41 5.15 8.39 20.37
N PHE A 42 5.61 7.15 20.50
CA PHE A 42 5.40 6.15 19.45
C PHE A 42 3.90 5.91 19.22
N GLY A 43 3.46 6.00 17.98
CA GLY A 43 2.04 5.98 17.62
C GLY A 43 1.38 7.35 17.68
N GLY A 44 2.11 8.37 18.12
CA GLY A 44 1.68 9.77 18.16
C GLY A 44 0.51 10.04 19.10
N PRO A 45 -0.03 11.26 19.05
CA PRO A 45 -1.20 11.67 19.81
C PRO A 45 -2.50 11.12 19.22
N LEU A 46 -2.45 10.03 18.44
CA LEU A 46 -3.65 9.30 18.09
C LEU A 46 -4.38 9.02 19.40
N TYR A 47 -5.52 9.67 19.57
CA TYR A 47 -6.35 9.42 20.74
C TYR A 47 -6.48 7.92 20.95
N PRO A 48 -6.31 7.40 22.16
CA PRO A 48 -6.39 5.95 22.43
C PRO A 48 -7.64 5.29 21.82
N LYS A 49 -8.74 6.05 21.72
CA LYS A 49 -10.01 5.60 21.12
C LYS A 49 -9.95 5.34 19.59
N TRP A 50 -8.95 5.93 18.89
CA TRP A 50 -8.80 5.79 17.43
C TRP A 50 -7.72 4.79 17.04
N ARG A 51 -6.73 4.57 17.90
CA ARG A 51 -5.66 3.61 17.68
C ARG A 51 -6.22 2.20 17.87
N VAL A 52 -6.11 1.39 16.84
CA VAL A 52 -6.47 -0.03 16.88
C VAL A 52 -5.25 -0.86 17.24
N GLU A 53 -4.10 -0.58 16.61
CA GLU A 53 -2.88 -1.34 16.80
C GLU A 53 -1.65 -0.48 16.49
N ALA A 54 -0.55 -0.76 17.17
CA ALA A 54 0.75 -0.20 16.84
C ALA A 54 1.84 -1.25 17.03
N ALA A 55 2.77 -1.33 16.09
CA ALA A 55 3.85 -2.30 16.14
C ALA A 55 5.15 -1.73 15.55
N LEU A 56 6.28 -2.31 15.98
CA LEU A 56 7.60 -2.04 15.44
C LEU A 56 8.27 -3.37 15.07
N VAL A 57 8.82 -3.45 13.87
CA VAL A 57 9.72 -4.53 13.47
C VAL A 57 11.16 -4.08 13.73
N ARG A 58 11.87 -4.88 14.51
CA ARG A 58 13.30 -4.67 14.83
C ARG A 58 14.00 -6.02 14.81
N ASP A 59 15.07 -6.12 14.05
CA ASP A 59 15.91 -7.33 13.97
C ASP A 59 15.10 -8.62 13.67
N GLY A 60 14.09 -8.52 12.78
CA GLY A 60 13.22 -9.63 12.42
C GLY A 60 12.17 -10.01 13.48
N ILE A 61 12.06 -9.26 14.56
CA ILE A 61 11.06 -9.47 15.63
C ILE A 61 9.97 -8.40 15.51
N LEU A 62 8.72 -8.84 15.57
CA LEU A 62 7.53 -7.99 15.60
C LEU A 62 7.17 -7.66 17.06
N TYR A 63 7.42 -6.44 17.49
CA TYR A 63 6.96 -5.93 18.78
C TYR A 63 5.61 -5.22 18.60
N PHE A 64 4.58 -5.67 19.31
CA PHE A 64 3.22 -5.16 19.13
C PHE A 64 2.60 -4.69 20.45
N GLN A 65 1.73 -3.69 20.35
CA GLN A 65 0.87 -3.25 21.44
C GLN A 65 -0.40 -4.11 21.45
N ASP A 66 -1.14 -4.09 22.53
CA ASP A 66 -2.41 -4.81 22.60
C ASP A 66 -3.45 -4.14 21.71
N SER A 67 -4.10 -4.94 20.85
CA SER A 67 -5.17 -4.47 19.97
C SER A 67 -6.37 -3.97 20.77
N ALA A 68 -6.73 -2.70 20.59
CA ALA A 68 -7.87 -2.10 21.25
C ALA A 68 -9.16 -2.29 20.42
N THR A 69 -10.23 -2.77 21.06
CA THR A 69 -11.55 -2.82 20.47
C THR A 69 -12.56 -2.13 21.40
N PRO A 70 -13.76 -1.74 20.90
CA PRO A 70 -14.82 -1.21 21.76
C PRO A 70 -15.25 -2.13 22.89
N TYR A 71 -14.93 -3.43 22.78
CA TYR A 71 -15.30 -4.46 23.75
C TYR A 71 -14.13 -4.93 24.62
N GLY A 72 -13.00 -4.21 24.59
CA GLY A 72 -11.77 -4.54 25.29
C GLY A 72 -10.66 -5.11 24.37
N PRO A 73 -9.55 -5.61 24.97
CA PRO A 73 -8.45 -6.18 24.21
C PRO A 73 -8.91 -7.37 23.35
N TYR A 74 -8.41 -7.44 22.11
CA TYR A 74 -8.69 -8.57 21.24
C TYR A 74 -7.90 -9.80 21.72
N PRO A 75 -8.57 -10.97 21.96
CA PRO A 75 -7.92 -12.12 22.61
C PRO A 75 -6.83 -12.79 21.76
N TYR A 76 -6.81 -12.51 20.44
CA TYR A 76 -5.84 -13.07 19.49
C TYR A 76 -5.26 -11.97 18.59
N PRO A 77 -4.49 -11.03 19.12
CA PRO A 77 -4.05 -9.83 18.37
C PRO A 77 -3.26 -10.16 17.10
N LEU A 78 -2.45 -11.22 17.11
CA LEU A 78 -1.69 -11.68 15.95
C LEU A 78 -2.54 -12.40 14.88
N GLU A 79 -3.79 -12.70 15.16
CA GLU A 79 -4.76 -13.28 14.21
C GLU A 79 -5.70 -12.22 13.64
N MET A 80 -5.74 -11.03 14.25
CA MET A 80 -6.63 -9.95 13.82
C MET A 80 -6.27 -9.47 12.44
N ARG A 81 -7.30 -9.29 11.60
CA ARG A 81 -7.16 -8.75 10.25
C ARG A 81 -7.72 -7.34 10.21
N PHE A 82 -7.00 -6.47 9.54
CA PHE A 82 -7.29 -5.05 9.50
C PHE A 82 -7.70 -4.62 8.09
N GLY A 83 -8.74 -3.79 7.98
CA GLY A 83 -9.10 -3.15 6.73
C GLY A 83 -8.17 -1.96 6.46
N VAL A 84 -7.02 -2.21 5.86
CA VAL A 84 -5.94 -1.21 5.70
C VAL A 84 -6.15 -0.21 4.57
N ARG A 85 -7.31 -0.24 3.90
CA ARG A 85 -7.72 0.72 2.87
C ARG A 85 -6.64 0.88 1.78
N SER A 86 -6.16 2.10 1.54
CA SER A 86 -5.22 2.42 0.46
C SER A 86 -3.80 1.90 0.65
N VAL A 87 -3.43 1.32 1.81
CA VAL A 87 -2.20 0.51 1.94
C VAL A 87 -2.15 -0.60 0.87
N MET A 88 -3.33 -1.06 0.42
CA MET A 88 -3.45 -1.98 -0.72
C MET A 88 -2.68 -1.51 -1.95
N LYS A 89 -2.64 -0.20 -2.22
CA LYS A 89 -1.95 0.37 -3.38
C LYS A 89 -0.44 0.10 -3.33
N SER A 90 0.17 0.26 -2.15
CA SER A 90 1.59 -0.03 -1.94
C SER A 90 1.90 -1.54 -1.91
N VAL A 91 0.88 -2.36 -1.67
CA VAL A 91 1.02 -3.83 -1.64
C VAL A 91 0.80 -4.43 -3.03
N ALA A 92 -0.35 -4.19 -3.64
CA ALA A 92 -0.76 -4.95 -4.83
C ALA A 92 0.00 -4.54 -6.09
N ALA A 93 -0.01 -3.25 -6.44
CA ALA A 93 0.54 -2.79 -7.71
C ALA A 93 2.07 -2.88 -7.76
N PRO A 94 2.84 -2.33 -6.78
CA PRO A 94 4.29 -2.41 -6.87
C PRO A 94 4.81 -3.85 -6.74
N LEU A 95 4.26 -4.68 -5.85
CA LEU A 95 4.70 -6.08 -5.77
C LEU A 95 4.43 -6.83 -7.07
N SER A 96 3.29 -6.58 -7.75
CA SER A 96 2.99 -7.16 -9.05
C SER A 96 3.98 -6.68 -10.12
N LEU A 97 4.21 -5.37 -10.23
CA LEU A 97 5.14 -4.79 -11.20
C LEU A 97 6.57 -5.28 -10.98
N LEU A 98 7.04 -5.27 -9.74
CA LEU A 98 8.40 -5.70 -9.39
C LEU A 98 8.59 -7.21 -9.60
N ARG A 99 7.56 -8.03 -9.34
CA ARG A 99 7.60 -9.47 -9.64
C ARG A 99 7.57 -9.72 -11.13
N LEU A 100 6.69 -9.09 -11.87
CA LEU A 100 6.63 -9.21 -13.34
C LEU A 100 7.92 -8.71 -13.99
N ALA A 101 8.50 -7.62 -13.49
CA ALA A 101 9.80 -7.13 -13.95
C ALA A 101 10.95 -8.08 -13.62
N GLN A 102 10.87 -8.83 -12.51
CA GLN A 102 11.85 -9.88 -12.19
C GLN A 102 11.75 -11.06 -13.18
N VAL A 103 10.54 -11.42 -13.59
CA VAL A 103 10.29 -12.57 -14.47
C VAL A 103 10.51 -12.23 -15.95
N TYR A 104 10.00 -11.08 -16.38
CA TYR A 104 9.92 -10.73 -17.80
C TYR A 104 10.87 -9.58 -18.19
N GLY A 105 11.40 -8.84 -17.23
CA GLY A 105 12.25 -7.68 -17.44
C GLY A 105 11.56 -6.34 -17.17
N PRO A 106 12.34 -5.27 -16.94
CA PRO A 106 11.83 -3.95 -16.53
C PRO A 106 10.98 -3.24 -17.58
N TRP A 107 10.98 -3.70 -18.84
CA TRP A 107 10.15 -3.14 -19.91
C TRP A 107 8.64 -3.24 -19.61
N VAL A 108 8.23 -4.15 -18.72
CA VAL A 108 6.83 -4.28 -18.28
C VAL A 108 6.27 -2.95 -17.77
N LEU A 109 7.06 -2.11 -17.11
CA LEU A 109 6.64 -0.80 -16.61
C LEU A 109 6.22 0.17 -17.72
N LYS A 110 6.69 -0.05 -18.96
CA LYS A 110 6.41 0.79 -20.13
C LYS A 110 5.23 0.31 -20.95
N LEU A 111 4.62 -0.82 -20.62
CA LEU A 111 3.38 -1.27 -21.24
C LEU A 111 2.25 -0.31 -20.94
N THR A 112 1.29 -0.18 -21.86
CA THR A 112 0.18 0.75 -21.71
C THR A 112 -1.07 0.08 -21.16
N VAL A 113 -1.81 0.81 -20.34
CA VAL A 113 -3.04 0.32 -19.70
C VAL A 113 -4.09 -0.06 -20.75
N GLY A 114 -4.28 0.80 -21.76
CA GLY A 114 -5.27 0.56 -22.80
C GLY A 114 -5.04 -0.74 -23.59
N SER A 115 -3.77 -1.17 -23.73
CA SER A 115 -3.44 -2.41 -24.46
C SER A 115 -3.96 -3.68 -23.78
N TYR A 116 -4.29 -3.64 -22.49
CA TYR A 116 -4.64 -4.82 -21.69
C TYR A 116 -5.99 -4.71 -20.96
N VAL A 117 -6.66 -3.56 -21.05
CA VAL A 117 -7.97 -3.34 -20.41
C VAL A 117 -9.06 -3.29 -21.47
N HIS A 118 -9.81 -4.37 -21.61
CA HIS A 118 -10.88 -4.45 -22.60
C HIS A 118 -12.03 -3.49 -22.28
N GLY A 119 -12.50 -2.80 -23.31
CA GLY A 119 -13.63 -1.87 -23.23
C GLY A 119 -13.28 -0.49 -22.67
N LEU A 120 -12.01 -0.22 -22.41
CA LEU A 120 -11.53 1.09 -21.99
C LEU A 120 -11.44 2.04 -23.19
N ASP A 121 -11.71 3.33 -22.98
CA ASP A 121 -11.58 4.37 -23.99
C ASP A 121 -10.14 4.42 -24.55
N PRO A 122 -9.93 4.50 -25.88
CA PRO A 122 -8.60 4.50 -26.50
C PRO A 122 -7.66 5.62 -26.03
N THR A 123 -8.18 6.68 -25.42
CA THR A 123 -7.33 7.75 -24.86
C THR A 123 -6.37 7.24 -23.77
N TRP A 124 -6.66 6.07 -23.17
CA TRP A 124 -5.80 5.39 -22.19
C TRP A 124 -4.62 4.63 -22.83
N ASP A 125 -4.56 4.49 -24.16
CA ASP A 125 -3.47 3.78 -24.86
C ASP A 125 -2.09 4.43 -24.68
N ARG A 126 -2.04 5.67 -24.23
CA ARG A 126 -0.80 6.40 -23.92
C ARG A 126 -0.37 6.36 -22.45
N VAL A 127 -1.21 5.82 -21.56
CA VAL A 127 -0.94 5.73 -20.11
C VAL A 127 -0.17 4.46 -19.85
N THR A 128 1.08 4.58 -19.38
CA THR A 128 1.89 3.40 -19.03
C THR A 128 1.49 2.81 -17.69
N PHE A 129 1.91 1.56 -17.44
CA PHE A 129 1.75 0.94 -16.12
C PHE A 129 2.43 1.75 -15.02
N LEU A 130 3.58 2.37 -15.33
CA LEU A 130 4.28 3.23 -14.38
C LEU A 130 3.50 4.53 -14.10
N ASP A 131 2.92 5.15 -15.13
CA ASP A 131 2.11 6.36 -14.96
C ASP A 131 0.89 6.09 -14.07
N ALA A 132 0.18 4.99 -14.31
CA ALA A 132 -0.94 4.57 -13.48
C ALA A 132 -0.51 4.24 -12.04
N ALA A 133 0.65 3.55 -11.86
CA ALA A 133 1.21 3.26 -10.54
C ALA A 133 1.62 4.52 -9.78
N ASN A 134 2.02 5.57 -10.49
CA ASN A 134 2.36 6.88 -9.93
C ASN A 134 1.13 7.78 -9.74
N MET A 135 -0.08 7.31 -10.05
CA MET A 135 -1.29 8.15 -10.10
C MET A 135 -1.12 9.40 -10.98
N ALA A 136 -0.40 9.24 -12.05
CA ALA A 136 -0.11 10.28 -13.02
C ALA A 136 -0.66 9.91 -14.41
N SER A 137 -1.85 9.29 -14.44
CA SER A 137 -2.51 8.92 -15.69
C SER A 137 -2.86 10.11 -16.58
N GLY A 138 -2.96 11.31 -15.99
CA GLY A 138 -3.43 12.50 -16.69
C GLY A 138 -4.94 12.52 -16.89
N PHE A 139 -5.72 11.78 -16.11
CA PHE A 139 -7.18 11.77 -16.16
C PHE A 139 -7.79 12.30 -14.86
N GLY A 140 -8.97 12.94 -14.97
CA GLY A 140 -9.75 13.44 -13.85
C GLY A 140 -11.25 13.34 -14.07
N GLY A 141 -12.02 13.51 -13.01
CA GLY A 141 -13.49 13.46 -13.06
C GLY A 141 -14.09 14.62 -13.85
N ILE A 142 -15.15 14.35 -14.60
CA ILE A 142 -15.94 15.40 -15.27
C ILE A 142 -16.49 16.36 -14.21
N GLY A 143 -16.35 17.64 -14.43
CA GLY A 143 -16.82 18.70 -13.53
C GLY A 143 -15.71 19.28 -12.64
N SER A 144 -14.57 18.61 -12.52
CA SER A 144 -13.44 19.02 -11.71
C SER A 144 -12.14 19.20 -12.44
N LEU A 145 -12.16 19.49 -13.71
CA LEU A 145 -10.92 19.86 -14.42
C LEU A 145 -10.35 21.18 -13.87
N LYS A 146 -10.32 21.29 -12.54
CA LYS A 146 -9.55 22.27 -11.83
C LYS A 146 -8.09 21.93 -12.09
N THR A 147 -7.44 22.84 -12.73
CA THR A 147 -6.02 22.76 -13.09
C THR A 147 -5.14 23.27 -11.95
N ASN A 148 -5.53 23.03 -10.68
CA ASN A 148 -4.66 23.36 -9.57
C ASN A 148 -3.62 22.24 -9.41
N PRO A 149 -2.38 22.42 -9.87
CA PRO A 149 -1.35 21.39 -9.74
C PRO A 149 -0.96 21.13 -8.28
N ASN A 150 -1.36 22.01 -7.37
CA ASN A 150 -0.94 22.00 -5.97
C ASN A 150 -1.84 21.18 -5.04
N ASP A 151 -2.84 20.46 -5.56
CA ASP A 151 -3.72 19.59 -4.76
C ASP A 151 -3.82 18.19 -5.37
N ILE A 152 -3.12 17.25 -4.77
CA ILE A 152 -3.15 15.83 -5.18
C ILE A 152 -4.57 15.24 -5.14
N TYR A 153 -5.43 15.76 -4.28
CA TYR A 153 -6.81 15.29 -4.11
C TYR A 153 -7.82 16.08 -4.93
N ASP A 154 -7.36 17.09 -5.71
CA ASP A 154 -8.26 17.85 -6.58
C ASP A 154 -9.04 16.91 -7.51
N GLY A 155 -10.36 16.99 -7.44
CA GLY A 155 -11.28 16.14 -8.17
C GLY A 155 -11.29 14.65 -7.79
N TYR A 156 -10.74 14.23 -6.65
CA TYR A 156 -10.70 12.83 -6.22
C TYR A 156 -12.09 12.19 -6.13
N LEU A 157 -13.04 12.87 -5.52
CA LEU A 157 -14.43 12.39 -5.36
C LEU A 157 -15.37 12.86 -6.47
N GLU A 158 -14.87 13.58 -7.47
CA GLU A 158 -15.67 14.10 -8.57
C GLU A 158 -15.81 13.04 -9.71
N GLY A 159 -16.60 13.37 -10.73
CA GLY A 159 -16.82 12.43 -11.82
C GLY A 159 -17.62 11.21 -11.43
N ASN A 160 -18.63 11.40 -10.57
CA ASN A 160 -19.52 10.32 -10.12
C ASN A 160 -18.76 9.16 -9.45
N TYR A 161 -17.80 9.49 -8.58
CA TYR A 161 -16.95 8.53 -7.90
C TYR A 161 -17.74 7.41 -7.21
N ASP A 162 -18.83 7.74 -6.53
CA ASP A 162 -19.65 6.76 -5.82
C ASP A 162 -20.28 5.72 -6.76
N ALA A 163 -20.74 6.15 -7.94
CA ALA A 163 -21.28 5.21 -8.92
C ALA A 163 -20.21 4.23 -9.42
N TRP A 164 -18.97 4.70 -9.63
CA TRP A 164 -17.84 3.82 -9.95
C TRP A 164 -17.51 2.91 -8.77
N TYR A 165 -17.38 3.47 -7.56
CA TYR A 165 -16.99 2.72 -6.37
C TYR A 165 -17.99 1.60 -6.05
N LEU A 166 -19.29 1.89 -6.14
CA LEU A 166 -20.36 0.96 -5.87
C LEU A 166 -20.68 -0.01 -7.02
N ALA A 167 -20.18 0.26 -8.24
CA ALA A 167 -20.36 -0.64 -9.38
C ALA A 167 -19.83 -2.05 -9.06
N PRO A 168 -20.67 -3.09 -9.12
CA PRO A 168 -20.28 -4.41 -8.60
C PRO A 168 -19.32 -5.16 -9.53
N SER A 169 -19.46 -5.07 -10.86
CA SER A 169 -18.68 -5.86 -11.81
C SER A 169 -17.60 -5.06 -12.52
N TYR A 170 -16.63 -5.78 -13.07
CA TYR A 170 -15.58 -5.20 -13.91
C TYR A 170 -16.17 -4.34 -15.04
N ALA A 171 -17.10 -4.90 -15.83
CA ALA A 171 -17.68 -4.17 -16.97
C ALA A 171 -18.37 -2.87 -16.56
N LEU A 172 -19.11 -2.87 -15.46
CA LEU A 172 -19.77 -1.67 -14.94
C LEU A 172 -18.76 -0.63 -14.45
N LYS A 173 -17.66 -1.05 -13.80
CA LYS A 173 -16.59 -0.12 -13.41
C LYS A 173 -15.91 0.53 -14.61
N ILE A 174 -15.62 -0.24 -15.68
CA ILE A 174 -15.06 0.32 -16.91
C ILE A 174 -16.04 1.29 -17.57
N ALA A 175 -17.32 0.96 -17.61
CA ALA A 175 -18.35 1.87 -18.15
C ALA A 175 -18.41 3.20 -17.38
N GLN A 176 -18.31 3.16 -16.03
CA GLN A 176 -18.27 4.38 -15.21
C GLN A 176 -16.99 5.21 -15.45
N ILE A 177 -15.84 4.55 -15.64
CA ILE A 177 -14.58 5.24 -15.96
C ILE A 177 -14.72 5.96 -17.31
N ASN A 178 -15.15 5.27 -18.36
CA ASN A 178 -15.35 5.85 -19.69
C ASN A 178 -16.36 7.01 -19.69
N ALA A 179 -17.42 6.89 -18.89
CA ALA A 179 -18.45 7.92 -18.80
C ALA A 179 -17.97 9.18 -18.05
N ASN A 180 -17.15 9.03 -17.04
CA ASN A 180 -16.92 10.06 -16.03
C ASN A 180 -15.49 10.60 -15.92
N LEU A 181 -14.49 9.95 -16.55
CA LEU A 181 -13.13 10.47 -16.57
C LEU A 181 -12.78 11.11 -17.92
N ARG A 182 -12.01 12.19 -17.89
CA ARG A 182 -11.53 12.91 -19.07
C ARG A 182 -10.06 13.28 -18.91
N PRO A 183 -9.31 13.38 -20.02
CA PRO A 183 -7.91 13.83 -19.97
C PRO A 183 -7.80 15.24 -19.38
N TYR A 184 -6.83 15.41 -18.50
CA TYR A 184 -6.31 16.73 -18.14
C TYR A 184 -5.47 17.34 -19.28
N PRO A 185 -5.16 18.65 -19.24
CA PRO A 185 -4.36 19.30 -20.28
C PRO A 185 -2.86 18.87 -20.28
N TRP A 186 -2.41 18.19 -19.25
CA TRP A 186 -1.03 17.68 -19.16
C TRP A 186 -0.92 16.21 -19.58
N SER A 187 0.30 15.82 -19.93
CA SER A 187 0.60 14.45 -20.37
C SER A 187 0.61 13.46 -19.21
N PRO A 188 0.33 12.16 -19.47
CA PRO A 188 0.61 11.09 -18.50
C PRO A 188 2.06 11.15 -18.01
N GLY A 189 2.28 10.77 -16.76
CA GLY A 189 3.58 10.73 -16.11
C GLY A 189 4.07 12.06 -15.54
N THR A 190 3.28 13.15 -15.62
CA THR A 190 3.76 14.48 -15.23
C THR A 190 3.19 15.00 -13.91
N VAL A 191 1.88 14.85 -13.68
CA VAL A 191 1.21 15.42 -12.50
C VAL A 191 0.50 14.33 -11.72
N VAL A 192 0.77 14.24 -10.42
CA VAL A 192 0.10 13.29 -9.53
C VAL A 192 -1.31 13.78 -9.22
N ARG A 193 -2.28 12.90 -9.41
CA ARG A 193 -3.66 13.08 -8.95
C ARG A 193 -4.15 11.82 -8.29
N TYR A 194 -4.48 11.90 -7.00
CA TYR A 194 -4.91 10.71 -6.26
C TYR A 194 -6.20 10.14 -6.85
N ARG A 195 -6.12 8.93 -7.41
CA ARG A 195 -7.23 8.25 -8.11
C ARG A 195 -7.25 6.77 -7.79
N ASP A 196 -8.33 6.30 -7.20
CA ASP A 196 -8.57 4.87 -7.03
C ASP A 196 -8.74 4.14 -8.35
N GLN A 197 -9.30 4.85 -9.34
CA GLN A 197 -9.51 4.32 -10.69
C GLN A 197 -8.19 3.97 -11.39
N ASP A 198 -7.11 4.74 -11.19
CA ASP A 198 -5.80 4.44 -11.76
C ASP A 198 -5.27 3.10 -11.27
N PHE A 199 -5.40 2.82 -9.97
CA PHE A 199 -4.99 1.53 -9.41
C PHE A 199 -5.90 0.37 -9.78
N PHE A 200 -7.19 0.61 -9.91
CA PHE A 200 -8.11 -0.40 -10.44
C PHE A 200 -7.76 -0.77 -11.88
N LEU A 201 -7.53 0.21 -12.74
CA LEU A 201 -7.15 0.01 -14.14
C LEU A 201 -5.77 -0.65 -14.25
N LEU A 202 -4.82 -0.25 -13.42
CA LEU A 202 -3.51 -0.90 -13.37
C LEU A 202 -3.65 -2.38 -12.98
N GLY A 203 -4.47 -2.70 -11.98
CA GLY A 203 -4.75 -4.08 -11.60
C GLY A 203 -5.36 -4.88 -12.76
N ALA A 204 -6.30 -4.28 -13.48
CA ALA A 204 -6.89 -4.89 -14.67
C ALA A 204 -5.88 -5.12 -15.81
N ALA A 205 -5.02 -4.13 -16.05
CA ALA A 205 -3.99 -4.20 -17.07
C ALA A 205 -2.92 -5.25 -16.76
N LEU A 206 -2.48 -5.33 -15.50
CA LEU A 206 -1.53 -6.35 -15.03
C LEU A 206 -2.12 -7.76 -15.13
N ASP A 207 -3.40 -7.92 -14.82
CA ASP A 207 -4.12 -9.18 -14.99
C ASP A 207 -4.24 -9.58 -16.47
N GLY A 208 -4.59 -8.62 -17.34
CA GLY A 208 -4.63 -8.81 -18.79
C GLY A 208 -3.26 -9.16 -19.37
N PHE A 209 -2.19 -8.46 -18.97
CA PHE A 209 -0.83 -8.79 -19.34
C PHE A 209 -0.44 -10.21 -18.89
N LEU A 210 -0.70 -10.55 -17.63
CA LEU A 210 -0.39 -11.88 -17.11
C LEU A 210 -1.12 -12.97 -17.89
N LYS A 211 -2.40 -12.77 -18.25
CA LYS A 211 -3.18 -13.68 -19.07
C LYS A 211 -2.61 -13.84 -20.48
N SER A 212 -2.10 -12.78 -21.08
CA SER A 212 -1.44 -12.85 -22.38
C SER A 212 -0.16 -13.68 -22.35
N MET A 213 0.55 -13.69 -21.21
CA MET A 213 1.81 -14.41 -21.03
C MET A 213 1.63 -15.86 -20.55
N ARG A 214 0.57 -16.15 -19.78
CA ARG A 214 0.40 -17.44 -19.08
C ARG A 214 -0.91 -18.14 -19.40
N GLY A 215 -1.72 -17.57 -20.27
CA GLY A 215 -3.02 -18.12 -20.66
C GLY A 215 -4.19 -17.55 -19.85
N PRO A 216 -5.44 -17.75 -20.34
CA PRO A 216 -6.63 -17.07 -19.83
C PRO A 216 -7.04 -17.41 -18.40
N ALA A 217 -6.54 -18.52 -17.85
CA ALA A 217 -6.78 -18.92 -16.47
C ALA A 217 -5.88 -18.19 -15.44
N ALA A 218 -4.89 -17.41 -15.88
CA ALA A 218 -4.02 -16.67 -14.99
C ALA A 218 -4.80 -15.57 -14.26
N ASP A 219 -4.41 -15.30 -13.02
CA ASP A 219 -5.00 -14.29 -12.13
C ASP A 219 -3.85 -13.57 -11.41
N ILE A 220 -3.82 -12.27 -11.47
CA ILE A 220 -2.72 -11.45 -10.93
C ILE A 220 -2.61 -11.58 -9.40
N TRP A 221 -3.73 -11.69 -8.69
CA TRP A 221 -3.71 -11.89 -7.25
C TRP A 221 -3.25 -13.29 -6.86
N GLN A 222 -3.64 -14.30 -7.65
CA GLN A 222 -3.13 -15.66 -7.48
C GLN A 222 -1.61 -15.71 -7.70
N MET A 223 -1.08 -15.01 -8.69
CA MET A 223 0.38 -14.87 -8.88
C MET A 223 1.03 -14.24 -7.64
N LEU A 224 0.50 -13.13 -7.13
CA LEU A 224 1.03 -12.51 -5.90
C LEU A 224 0.99 -13.46 -4.71
N THR A 225 -0.12 -14.17 -4.52
CA THR A 225 -0.26 -15.09 -3.38
C THR A 225 0.69 -16.29 -3.46
N THR A 226 0.96 -16.80 -4.66
CA THR A 226 1.83 -17.98 -4.84
C THR A 226 3.30 -17.65 -4.99
N GLU A 227 3.64 -16.55 -5.66
CA GLU A 227 5.01 -16.24 -6.06
C GLU A 227 5.67 -15.15 -5.19
N VAL A 228 4.89 -14.41 -4.41
CA VAL A 228 5.41 -13.36 -3.51
C VAL A 228 5.04 -13.65 -2.06
N PHE A 229 3.76 -13.86 -1.76
CA PHE A 229 3.29 -13.98 -0.38
C PHE A 229 3.61 -15.34 0.24
N ALA A 230 3.37 -16.44 -0.46
CA ALA A 230 3.67 -17.78 0.06
C ALA A 230 5.16 -17.99 0.39
N PRO A 231 6.12 -17.56 -0.45
CA PRO A 231 7.54 -17.62 -0.11
C PRO A 231 7.91 -16.91 1.19
N ILE A 232 7.31 -15.76 1.47
CA ILE A 232 7.55 -15.01 2.73
C ILE A 232 6.62 -15.45 3.88
N GLY A 233 5.90 -16.56 3.73
CA GLY A 233 5.05 -17.14 4.77
C GLY A 233 3.71 -16.43 5.00
N ILE A 234 3.18 -15.70 4.01
CA ILE A 234 1.80 -15.19 4.02
C ILE A 234 0.92 -16.20 3.31
N LEU A 235 0.17 -17.01 4.07
CA LEU A 235 -0.62 -18.13 3.54
C LEU A 235 -2.08 -17.75 3.22
N HIS A 236 -2.55 -16.61 3.74
CA HIS A 236 -3.90 -16.10 3.51
C HIS A 236 -3.85 -14.60 3.26
N ALA A 237 -4.28 -14.19 2.08
CA ALA A 237 -4.30 -12.79 1.66
C ALA A 237 -5.71 -12.42 1.16
N PRO A 238 -6.71 -12.29 2.05
CA PRO A 238 -8.07 -11.95 1.65
C PRO A 238 -8.14 -10.54 1.09
N ALA A 239 -8.72 -10.41 -0.09
CA ALA A 239 -8.90 -9.14 -0.77
C ALA A 239 -10.29 -9.04 -1.42
N VAL A 240 -10.81 -7.82 -1.52
CA VAL A 240 -12.07 -7.52 -2.21
C VAL A 240 -11.89 -7.72 -3.71
N ARG A 241 -12.88 -8.35 -4.33
CA ARG A 241 -12.96 -8.56 -5.79
C ARG A 241 -14.24 -7.94 -6.34
N THR A 242 -14.24 -7.65 -7.63
CA THR A 242 -15.49 -7.39 -8.36
C THR A 242 -16.38 -8.63 -8.33
N ARG A 243 -17.68 -8.42 -8.42
CA ARG A 243 -18.69 -9.49 -8.45
C ARG A 243 -19.21 -9.63 -9.86
N GLU A 244 -18.78 -10.68 -10.55
CA GLU A 244 -19.19 -10.88 -11.92
C GLU A 244 -20.59 -11.50 -12.01
N PRO A 245 -21.40 -11.16 -13.04
CA PRO A 245 -22.77 -11.64 -13.17
C PRO A 245 -22.90 -13.16 -13.25
N ASP A 246 -21.87 -13.84 -13.75
CA ASP A 246 -21.81 -15.30 -13.88
C ASP A 246 -21.35 -16.02 -12.60
N GLY A 247 -21.15 -15.28 -11.50
CA GLY A 247 -20.73 -15.81 -10.21
C GLY A 247 -19.25 -16.19 -10.11
N ARG A 248 -18.46 -15.98 -11.16
CA ARG A 248 -17.00 -16.20 -11.08
C ARG A 248 -16.33 -15.15 -10.22
N PRO A 249 -15.20 -15.48 -9.56
CA PRO A 249 -14.38 -14.49 -8.90
C PRO A 249 -13.91 -13.43 -9.91
N GLY A 250 -14.19 -12.18 -9.63
CA GLY A 250 -13.78 -11.07 -10.46
C GLY A 250 -12.36 -10.58 -10.16
N LEU A 251 -12.05 -9.40 -10.67
CA LEU A 251 -10.77 -8.74 -10.47
C LEU A 251 -10.61 -8.25 -9.03
N VAL A 252 -9.43 -8.42 -8.44
CA VAL A 252 -9.09 -7.82 -7.14
C VAL A 252 -8.95 -6.30 -7.29
N TRP A 253 -9.47 -5.57 -6.31
CA TRP A 253 -9.32 -4.12 -6.26
C TRP A 253 -7.93 -3.74 -5.78
N PHE A 254 -7.09 -3.22 -6.66
CA PHE A 254 -5.75 -2.76 -6.30
C PHE A 254 -5.76 -1.41 -5.56
N SER A 255 -6.89 -0.71 -5.57
CA SER A 255 -7.04 0.57 -4.87
C SER A 255 -7.30 0.43 -3.36
N ALA A 256 -7.99 -0.64 -2.94
CA ALA A 256 -8.37 -0.90 -1.55
C ALA A 256 -8.82 -2.35 -1.37
N GLY A 257 -9.12 -2.74 -0.12
CA GLY A 257 -9.81 -4.01 0.14
C GLY A 257 -8.90 -5.19 0.50
N TYR A 258 -7.68 -4.95 0.91
CA TYR A 258 -6.80 -5.95 1.52
C TYR A 258 -7.04 -6.01 3.03
N TYR A 259 -7.01 -7.23 3.59
CA TYR A 259 -7.22 -7.48 5.01
C TYR A 259 -6.05 -8.29 5.60
N PRO A 260 -4.86 -7.68 5.76
CA PRO A 260 -3.70 -8.33 6.36
C PRO A 260 -3.79 -8.45 7.87
N THR A 261 -2.95 -9.32 8.44
CA THR A 261 -2.53 -9.26 9.84
C THR A 261 -1.34 -8.30 10.01
N LEU A 262 -0.93 -8.01 11.25
CA LEU A 262 0.33 -7.28 11.52
C LEU A 262 1.54 -8.02 10.94
N ASP A 263 1.58 -9.34 11.10
CA ASP A 263 2.63 -10.21 10.57
C ASP A 263 2.74 -10.12 9.04
N ASP A 264 1.59 -10.11 8.34
CA ASP A 264 1.57 -9.95 6.88
C ASP A 264 2.17 -8.61 6.45
N LEU A 265 1.79 -7.51 7.11
CA LEU A 265 2.33 -6.17 6.82
C LEU A 265 3.84 -6.09 7.10
N ALA A 266 4.27 -6.64 8.24
CA ALA A 266 5.67 -6.69 8.61
C ALA A 266 6.52 -7.43 7.58
N LYS A 267 6.07 -8.61 7.12
CA LYS A 267 6.76 -9.41 6.10
C LYS A 267 6.84 -8.71 4.75
N ILE A 268 5.78 -8.04 4.33
CA ILE A 268 5.78 -7.24 3.10
C ILE A 268 6.80 -6.10 3.20
N ALA A 269 6.81 -5.37 4.32
CA ALA A 269 7.75 -4.28 4.53
C ALA A 269 9.21 -4.79 4.58
N MET A 270 9.45 -5.90 5.27
CA MET A 270 10.78 -6.54 5.31
C MET A 270 11.24 -7.01 3.93
N LEU A 271 10.34 -7.55 3.08
CA LEU A 271 10.67 -7.93 1.70
C LEU A 271 11.13 -6.72 0.89
N TYR A 272 10.46 -5.58 1.03
CA TYR A 272 10.90 -4.35 0.39
C TYR A 272 12.28 -3.90 0.92
N GLN A 273 12.49 -3.86 2.24
CA GLN A 273 13.78 -3.48 2.83
C GLN A 273 14.93 -4.42 2.44
N ALA A 274 14.63 -5.70 2.23
CA ALA A 274 15.58 -6.69 1.69
C ALA A 274 15.75 -6.59 0.15
N LEU A 275 15.27 -5.51 -0.49
CA LEU A 275 15.32 -5.31 -1.93
C LEU A 275 14.72 -6.48 -2.73
N GLY A 276 13.65 -7.07 -2.18
CA GLY A 276 12.92 -8.15 -2.81
C GLY A 276 13.55 -9.54 -2.69
N GLU A 277 14.57 -9.70 -1.84
CA GLU A 277 15.18 -11.00 -1.54
C GLU A 277 14.57 -11.62 -0.28
N HIS A 278 14.34 -12.91 -0.29
CA HIS A 278 13.94 -13.68 0.88
C HIS A 278 14.56 -15.09 0.84
N ALA A 279 15.22 -15.49 1.93
CA ALA A 279 15.83 -16.81 2.08
C ALA A 279 16.79 -17.22 0.91
N GLY A 280 17.52 -16.26 0.35
CA GLY A 280 18.44 -16.45 -0.77
C GLY A 280 17.76 -16.44 -2.15
N GLU A 281 16.46 -16.26 -2.23
CA GLU A 281 15.72 -16.15 -3.48
C GLU A 281 15.38 -14.69 -3.80
N GLN A 282 15.69 -14.22 -5.02
CA GLN A 282 15.31 -12.90 -5.52
C GLN A 282 13.87 -12.95 -6.04
N ILE A 283 12.91 -12.57 -5.22
CA ILE A 283 11.47 -12.60 -5.53
C ILE A 283 11.07 -11.41 -6.39
N LEU A 284 11.54 -10.20 -6.04
CA LEU A 284 11.25 -8.95 -6.75
C LEU A 284 12.48 -8.44 -7.49
N ASN A 285 12.30 -7.62 -8.51
CA ASN A 285 13.43 -7.00 -9.21
C ASN A 285 14.22 -6.08 -8.27
N ARG A 286 15.46 -6.45 -7.96
CA ARG A 286 16.32 -5.78 -6.97
C ARG A 286 16.51 -4.30 -7.29
N GLN A 287 16.89 -3.99 -8.53
CA GLN A 287 17.20 -2.61 -8.92
C GLN A 287 15.97 -1.71 -8.84
N LEU A 288 14.85 -2.16 -9.39
CA LEU A 288 13.60 -1.39 -9.34
C LEU A 288 13.07 -1.25 -7.90
N THR A 289 13.28 -2.25 -7.04
CA THR A 289 12.93 -2.14 -5.62
C THR A 289 13.81 -1.11 -4.92
N ALA A 290 15.11 -1.08 -5.20
CA ALA A 290 16.02 -0.06 -4.68
C ALA A 290 15.64 1.35 -5.17
N ASP A 291 15.31 1.50 -6.46
CA ASP A 291 14.87 2.78 -7.04
C ASP A 291 13.51 3.25 -6.48
N LEU A 292 12.63 2.31 -6.14
CA LEU A 292 11.38 2.61 -5.45
C LEU A 292 11.66 3.14 -4.05
N LEU A 293 12.41 2.42 -3.23
CA LEU A 293 12.67 2.83 -1.84
C LEU A 293 13.49 4.12 -1.73
N ALA A 294 14.38 4.36 -2.67
CA ALA A 294 15.12 5.61 -2.76
C ALA A 294 14.28 6.79 -3.30
N GLY A 295 13.04 6.55 -3.73
CA GLY A 295 12.18 7.57 -4.34
C GLY A 295 12.71 8.12 -5.66
N ARG A 296 13.61 7.43 -6.37
CA ARG A 296 14.18 7.94 -7.63
C ARG A 296 13.08 8.23 -8.64
N ASN A 297 13.07 9.44 -9.21
CA ASN A 297 12.03 9.92 -10.12
C ASN A 297 10.61 9.84 -9.51
N ALA A 298 10.48 10.00 -8.20
CA ALA A 298 9.18 10.19 -7.57
C ALA A 298 8.60 11.55 -7.99
N LEU A 299 7.28 11.60 -8.15
CA LEU A 299 6.58 12.83 -8.51
C LEU A 299 6.24 13.61 -7.23
N GLN A 300 6.46 14.93 -7.26
CA GLN A 300 6.06 15.80 -6.17
C GLN A 300 4.53 15.84 -6.07
N LYS A 301 3.98 15.72 -4.87
CA LYS A 301 2.52 15.69 -4.66
C LYS A 301 1.85 17.03 -4.97
N ASN A 302 2.58 18.13 -4.81
CA ASN A 302 2.12 19.48 -5.03
C ASN A 302 3.01 20.18 -6.07
N GLY A 303 3.15 19.62 -7.27
CA GLY A 303 4.01 20.16 -8.31
C GLY A 303 3.90 19.40 -9.62
N ASP A 304 4.49 19.98 -10.67
CA ASP A 304 4.38 19.53 -12.07
C ASP A 304 5.59 18.73 -12.56
N ALA A 305 6.63 18.58 -11.74
CA ALA A 305 7.88 17.96 -12.20
C ALA A 305 8.26 16.72 -11.41
N ALA A 306 8.78 15.73 -12.11
CA ALA A 306 9.52 14.65 -11.49
C ALA A 306 10.86 15.22 -10.98
N VAL A 307 11.04 15.21 -9.67
CA VAL A 307 12.26 15.68 -9.02
C VAL A 307 12.82 14.54 -8.19
N ASP A 308 14.14 14.37 -8.21
CA ASP A 308 14.78 13.45 -7.28
C ASP A 308 14.54 13.96 -5.84
N PRO A 309 13.95 13.18 -4.93
CA PRO A 309 13.70 13.61 -3.56
C PRO A 309 14.97 14.06 -2.81
N ALA A 310 16.13 13.53 -3.17
CA ALA A 310 17.40 13.97 -2.58
C ALA A 310 17.75 15.39 -3.02
N VAL A 311 17.49 15.75 -4.30
CA VAL A 311 17.71 17.12 -4.81
C VAL A 311 16.66 18.09 -4.26
N ALA A 312 15.42 17.62 -4.12
CA ALA A 312 14.34 18.42 -3.56
C ALA A 312 14.48 18.68 -2.06
N ALA A 313 15.33 17.94 -1.34
CA ALA A 313 15.52 18.12 0.09
C ALA A 313 15.99 19.54 0.45
N GLU A 314 16.82 20.14 -0.39
CA GLU A 314 17.32 21.51 -0.18
C GLU A 314 16.33 22.58 -0.68
N ALA A 315 15.69 22.33 -1.83
CA ALA A 315 14.83 23.31 -2.49
C ALA A 315 13.40 23.36 -1.91
N ALA A 316 12.89 22.25 -1.37
CA ALA A 316 11.54 22.15 -0.82
C ALA A 316 11.51 21.14 0.32
N PRO A 317 11.99 21.50 1.53
CA PRO A 317 12.15 20.56 2.66
C PRO A 317 10.83 19.90 3.08
N ASP A 318 9.71 20.60 2.94
CA ASP A 318 8.38 20.12 3.31
C ASP A 318 7.66 19.35 2.18
N ALA A 319 8.28 19.26 1.00
CA ALA A 319 7.64 18.59 -0.14
C ALA A 319 7.51 17.07 0.10
N GLU A 320 6.31 16.59 -0.12
CA GLU A 320 6.01 15.16 -0.19
C GLU A 320 6.05 14.69 -1.65
N PHE A 321 6.45 13.42 -1.82
CA PHE A 321 6.50 12.79 -3.13
C PHE A 321 5.66 11.50 -3.14
N TYR A 322 5.33 11.06 -4.36
CA TYR A 322 4.58 9.84 -4.58
C TYR A 322 5.24 8.98 -5.67
N LYS A 323 5.33 7.69 -5.41
CA LYS A 323 5.83 6.73 -6.40
C LYS A 323 5.24 5.35 -6.15
N MET A 324 4.61 4.78 -7.17
CA MET A 324 4.14 3.39 -7.17
C MET A 324 3.40 2.99 -5.88
N GLY A 325 2.46 3.83 -5.44
CA GLY A 325 1.68 3.56 -4.24
C GLY A 325 2.31 4.00 -2.92
N PHE A 326 3.56 4.41 -2.90
CA PHE A 326 4.24 4.92 -1.70
C PHE A 326 4.20 6.44 -1.62
N HIS A 327 3.94 6.93 -0.41
CA HIS A 327 4.15 8.31 -0.02
C HIS A 327 5.56 8.47 0.53
N PHE A 328 6.27 9.52 0.13
CA PHE A 328 7.58 9.86 0.65
C PHE A 328 7.42 11.07 1.56
N VAL A 329 7.25 10.79 2.84
CA VAL A 329 6.93 11.79 3.87
C VAL A 329 8.22 12.40 4.39
N PRO A 330 8.36 13.75 4.37
CA PRO A 330 9.55 14.42 4.87
C PRO A 330 9.65 14.34 6.40
N TYR A 331 10.86 14.22 6.88
CA TYR A 331 11.19 14.24 8.29
C TYR A 331 12.54 14.96 8.49
N VAL A 332 12.59 15.87 9.47
CA VAL A 332 13.84 16.56 9.85
C VAL A 332 14.49 15.79 11.01
N GLU A 333 15.62 15.14 10.74
CA GLU A 333 16.43 14.49 11.75
C GLU A 333 16.85 15.50 12.83
N LYS A 334 16.66 15.15 14.09
CA LYS A 334 17.02 16.06 15.18
C LYS A 334 18.52 16.18 15.40
N SER A 335 19.26 15.11 15.13
CA SER A 335 20.70 15.06 15.34
C SER A 335 21.51 15.82 14.29
N THR A 336 21.07 15.78 13.02
CA THR A 336 21.80 16.31 11.87
C THR A 336 21.13 17.50 11.20
N HIS A 337 19.86 17.78 11.51
CA HIS A 337 18.96 18.73 10.83
C HIS A 337 18.76 18.43 9.35
N ARG A 338 19.14 17.24 8.90
CA ARG A 338 18.96 16.79 7.52
C ARG A 338 17.52 16.39 7.28
N VAL A 339 16.98 16.77 6.13
CA VAL A 339 15.67 16.28 5.66
C VAL A 339 15.84 14.91 5.06
N VAL A 340 15.16 13.92 5.62
CA VAL A 340 15.04 12.56 5.06
C VAL A 340 13.59 12.30 4.69
N ARG A 341 13.35 11.42 3.74
CA ARG A 341 11.99 11.04 3.33
C ARG A 341 11.81 9.55 3.43
N PHE A 342 10.78 9.14 4.14
CA PHE A 342 10.52 7.72 4.37
C PHE A 342 9.47 7.20 3.41
N PRO A 343 9.74 6.11 2.65
CA PRO A 343 8.69 5.40 1.93
C PRO A 343 7.66 4.85 2.92
N THR A 344 6.43 5.34 2.78
CA THR A 344 5.31 5.02 3.66
C THR A 344 4.15 4.48 2.84
N MET A 345 3.67 3.30 3.20
CA MET A 345 2.40 2.77 2.73
C MET A 345 1.30 3.43 3.54
N GLU A 346 0.37 4.10 2.86
CA GLU A 346 -0.63 4.91 3.53
C GLU A 346 -2.05 4.51 3.14
N GLY A 347 -2.92 4.43 4.14
CA GLY A 347 -4.36 4.19 3.96
C GLY A 347 -5.20 5.13 4.81
N SER A 348 -6.29 5.60 4.23
CA SER A 348 -7.25 6.47 4.93
C SER A 348 -7.62 5.91 6.31
N GLY A 349 -7.76 6.79 7.30
CA GLY A 349 -8.01 6.41 8.69
C GLY A 349 -6.77 6.14 9.51
N ASP A 350 -5.61 6.66 9.07
CA ASP A 350 -4.29 6.58 9.71
C ASP A 350 -3.70 5.17 9.78
N ASN A 351 -3.85 4.45 8.68
CA ASN A 351 -3.14 3.20 8.48
C ASN A 351 -1.79 3.52 7.83
N LEU A 352 -0.69 3.37 8.56
CA LEU A 352 0.66 3.71 8.12
C LEU A 352 1.61 2.54 8.32
N VAL A 353 2.36 2.20 7.28
CA VAL A 353 3.50 1.29 7.37
C VAL A 353 4.72 2.03 6.82
N THR A 354 5.61 2.46 7.72
CA THR A 354 6.77 3.28 7.35
C THR A 354 8.05 2.46 7.42
N LEU A 355 8.81 2.51 6.33
CA LEU A 355 10.11 1.83 6.20
C LEU A 355 11.22 2.84 6.46
N TYR A 356 12.04 2.59 7.49
CA TYR A 356 13.13 3.50 7.87
C TYR A 356 14.49 3.02 7.32
N PRO A 357 15.41 3.93 7.00
CA PRO A 357 16.72 3.57 6.46
C PRO A 357 17.60 2.78 7.44
N ASN A 358 17.32 2.89 8.75
CA ASN A 358 17.99 2.13 9.79
C ASN A 358 17.52 0.66 9.91
N GLY A 359 16.62 0.20 9.01
CA GLY A 359 16.10 -1.17 8.97
C GLY A 359 14.90 -1.44 9.88
N LEU A 360 14.43 -0.43 10.62
CA LEU A 360 13.19 -0.56 11.40
C LEU A 360 11.96 -0.35 10.52
N VAL A 361 10.82 -0.91 10.93
CA VAL A 361 9.52 -0.68 10.31
C VAL A 361 8.50 -0.36 11.38
N SER A 362 7.80 0.76 11.28
CA SER A 362 6.63 1.02 12.12
C SER A 362 5.34 0.68 11.40
N ILE A 363 4.39 0.12 12.14
CA ILE A 363 3.04 -0.19 11.67
C ILE A 363 2.06 0.48 12.63
N LEU A 364 1.26 1.39 12.11
CA LEU A 364 0.17 2.04 12.83
C LEU A 364 -1.14 1.70 12.14
N ILE A 365 -2.07 1.16 12.88
CA ILE A 365 -3.43 0.88 12.41
C ILE A 365 -4.38 1.70 13.26
N ALA A 366 -5.15 2.56 12.59
CA ALA A 366 -6.12 3.41 13.25
C ALA A 366 -7.47 3.39 12.53
N LYS A 367 -8.50 3.82 13.23
CA LYS A 367 -9.87 3.85 12.76
C LYS A 367 -10.41 5.28 12.85
N VAL A 368 -9.74 6.21 12.20
CA VAL A 368 -10.22 7.59 12.12
C VAL A 368 -11.24 7.69 11.00
N ALA A 369 -12.52 7.58 11.33
CA ALA A 369 -13.58 7.73 10.34
C ALA A 369 -14.05 9.17 10.22
N HIS A 370 -14.00 9.94 11.32
CA HIS A 370 -14.38 11.35 11.39
C HIS A 370 -13.61 11.98 12.54
N VAL A 371 -12.89 13.04 12.26
CA VAL A 371 -12.27 13.87 13.30
C VAL A 371 -13.26 14.99 13.64
N PRO A 372 -13.73 15.07 14.88
CA PRO A 372 -14.59 16.17 15.29
C PRO A 372 -13.91 17.54 15.06
N PRO A 373 -14.67 18.60 14.75
CA PRO A 373 -14.11 19.94 14.65
C PRO A 373 -13.32 20.31 15.92
N GLY A 374 -12.07 20.76 15.76
CA GLY A 374 -11.18 21.15 16.86
C GLY A 374 -10.33 20.02 17.45
N GLU A 375 -10.50 18.78 17.07
CA GLU A 375 -9.56 17.71 17.38
C GLU A 375 -8.39 17.71 16.35
N LYS A 376 -7.14 17.51 16.84
CA LYS A 376 -5.97 17.41 15.96
C LYS A 376 -6.08 16.18 15.08
N THR A 377 -5.86 16.40 13.79
CA THR A 377 -5.83 15.37 12.80
C THR A 377 -4.44 14.69 12.75
N ARG A 378 -4.40 13.57 12.12
CA ARG A 378 -3.35 12.71 11.61
C ARG A 378 -1.92 13.27 11.45
N SER A 379 -1.74 14.57 11.21
CA SER A 379 -0.45 15.16 10.81
C SER A 379 0.73 14.86 11.76
N ASP A 380 0.43 14.47 13.01
CA ASP A 380 1.44 14.31 14.04
C ASP A 380 1.86 12.84 14.31
N ALA A 381 1.04 11.83 13.92
CA ALA A 381 1.32 10.43 14.26
C ALA A 381 2.57 9.87 13.55
N GLY A 382 2.73 10.17 12.27
CA GLY A 382 3.91 9.77 11.49
C GLY A 382 5.20 10.41 12.02
N PRO A 383 5.29 11.75 12.11
CA PRO A 383 6.44 12.46 12.65
C PRO A 383 6.80 12.08 14.10
N GLU A 384 5.81 11.92 14.98
CA GLU A 384 6.04 11.50 16.37
C GLU A 384 6.62 10.08 16.44
N THR A 385 6.08 9.17 15.64
CA THR A 385 6.59 7.80 15.51
C THR A 385 8.02 7.80 14.96
N ALA A 386 8.31 8.59 13.94
CA ALA A 386 9.65 8.72 13.37
C ALA A 386 10.65 9.24 14.42
N ARG A 387 10.25 10.21 15.26
CA ARG A 387 11.07 10.69 16.39
C ARG A 387 11.37 9.61 17.41
N ALA A 388 10.40 8.76 17.73
CA ALA A 388 10.62 7.64 18.64
C ALA A 388 11.57 6.60 18.03
N VAL A 389 11.42 6.33 16.73
CA VAL A 389 12.32 5.42 15.99
C VAL A 389 13.73 5.97 15.91
N GLU A 390 13.93 7.26 15.63
CA GLU A 390 15.26 7.92 15.63
C GLU A 390 15.95 7.82 16.99
N ARG A 391 15.22 8.05 18.11
CA ARG A 391 15.76 7.91 19.45
C ARG A 391 16.14 6.47 19.80
N LEU A 392 15.41 5.50 19.28
CA LEU A 392 15.69 4.09 19.49
C LEU A 392 16.93 3.64 18.70
N LYS A 393 17.06 4.11 17.46
CA LYS A 393 18.17 3.82 16.54
C LYS A 393 18.24 4.95 15.51
N PRO A 394 19.30 5.78 15.50
CA PRO A 394 19.47 6.85 14.51
C PRO A 394 19.39 6.36 13.05
N PHE A 395 18.98 7.25 12.15
CA PHE A 395 18.84 6.94 10.72
C PHE A 395 20.15 6.94 9.95
#